data_9093d43200b3d65f6e7ddd42318012c1
#
_entry.id   9093d43200b3d65f6e7ddd42318012c1
#
_cell.length_a   1.000
_cell.length_b   1.000
_cell.length_c   1.000
_cell.angle_alpha   90.00
_cell.angle_beta   90.00
_cell.angle_gamma   90.00
#
_symmetry.space_group_name_H-M   'P 1'
#
loop_
_entity.id
_entity.type
_entity.pdbx_description
1 polymer ?
#
loop_
_entity_poly.entity_id
_entity_poly.type
_entity_poly.pdbx_seq_one_letter_code
_entity_poly.pdbx_strand_id
1 'polypeptide(L)'
;MRISTLGLLLGLGLAACNTKQPEEPAPADKKAEEKPAAATKAASGAAAAPASTPSATPASEPKAIAAPADVAAPPTDAKKTASGLATKILTPGKGTQHPKDDDKVKVHYTGWTSDGKMFDSSIARGEPTSFGVGQVIAGWTEALKLMVVGEKRRLWIPAKIAYGETARPGFPAGQLTFEVELLEIQSPPETPKDVAAPPADAKKTASGLAYKVLKKGTGKDHPTATSRVRVHYTGWTKDGRMFDSSVTRGEPTSFGLNQVIPGWTEGVQLMVAGEKARFWIPGKIAYGDEPKRPGSPAGQLTFDIELLDFTN
;
A
#
# COMPACT_ATOMS: atom_id res chain seq x y z
N MET A 1 -60.88 -26.32 -5.35
CA MET A 1 -61.44 -27.37 -6.24
C MET A 1 -60.27 -28.16 -6.78
N ARG A 2 -60.13 -29.35 -6.27
CA ARG A 2 -59.66 -30.62 -6.87
C ARG A 2 -58.27 -30.62 -7.52
N ILE A 3 -57.23 -31.28 -6.88
CA ILE A 3 -57.03 -32.76 -6.82
C ILE A 3 -56.40 -33.21 -8.18
N SER A 4 -55.27 -33.89 -8.33
CA SER A 4 -54.65 -35.08 -7.75
C SER A 4 -53.49 -35.46 -8.68
N THR A 5 -52.49 -35.95 -8.22
CA THR A 5 -51.92 -37.29 -7.83
C THR A 5 -51.01 -37.87 -8.93
N LEU A 6 -49.80 -38.25 -8.58
CA LEU A 6 -49.28 -39.57 -8.16
C LEU A 6 -48.65 -40.39 -9.30
N GLY A 7 -47.52 -41.04 -9.01
CA GLY A 7 -46.97 -42.21 -9.64
C GLY A 7 -45.46 -42.12 -9.88
N LEU A 8 -44.58 -42.59 -9.11
CA LEU A 8 -44.11 -43.79 -8.41
C LEU A 8 -43.54 -44.88 -9.38
N LEU A 9 -42.41 -45.39 -8.95
CA LEU A 9 -41.71 -46.67 -9.17
C LEU A 9 -40.47 -46.66 -10.11
N LEU A 10 -39.30 -46.81 -9.52
CA LEU A 10 -38.50 -48.01 -9.14
C LEU A 10 -37.87 -48.77 -10.34
N GLY A 11 -36.58 -48.93 -10.28
CA GLY A 11 -35.85 -49.89 -11.06
C GLY A 11 -34.36 -49.92 -10.68
N LEU A 12 -33.99 -50.84 -9.77
CA LEU A 12 -32.62 -51.22 -9.40
C LEU A 12 -31.90 -51.88 -10.59
N GLY A 13 -30.57 -51.72 -10.64
CA GLY A 13 -29.74 -52.54 -11.49
C GLY A 13 -28.24 -52.34 -11.11
N LEU A 14 -27.74 -53.16 -10.16
CA LEU A 14 -26.33 -53.40 -9.89
C LEU A 14 -25.69 -54.16 -11.08
N ALA A 15 -24.47 -53.77 -11.49
CA ALA A 15 -23.45 -54.71 -11.91
C ALA A 15 -22.05 -54.08 -11.80
N ALA A 16 -21.23 -54.69 -10.95
CA ALA A 16 -19.79 -54.47 -10.83
C ALA A 16 -19.02 -55.22 -11.91
N CYS A 17 -17.83 -54.69 -12.27
CA CYS A 17 -16.57 -55.43 -12.59
C CYS A 17 -15.54 -54.45 -13.08
N ASN A 18 -14.59 -54.12 -12.24
CA ASN A 18 -13.20 -54.53 -12.13
C ASN A 18 -12.42 -54.57 -13.48
N THR A 19 -11.37 -53.77 -13.64
CA THR A 19 -9.97 -54.13 -13.78
C THR A 19 -9.09 -53.05 -14.36
N LYS A 20 -7.95 -52.93 -13.70
CA LYS A 20 -6.60 -52.56 -14.17
C LYS A 20 -6.21 -51.12 -14.42
N GLN A 21 -5.44 -50.68 -13.44
CA GLN A 21 -4.33 -49.74 -13.58
C GLN A 21 -3.18 -50.37 -14.38
N PRO A 22 -2.44 -49.65 -15.16
CA PRO A 22 -1.00 -49.76 -15.17
C PRO A 22 -0.28 -48.43 -14.97
N GLU A 23 0.57 -48.45 -13.97
CA GLU A 23 1.98 -48.10 -13.90
C GLU A 23 2.48 -46.83 -14.56
N GLU A 24 3.01 -46.01 -13.69
CA GLU A 24 3.94 -44.89 -13.88
C GLU A 24 5.26 -45.35 -14.54
N PRO A 25 5.93 -44.49 -15.29
CA PRO A 25 7.36 -44.33 -15.12
C PRO A 25 7.77 -42.85 -14.91
N ALA A 26 8.47 -42.59 -13.80
CA ALA A 26 9.35 -41.46 -13.62
C ALA A 26 10.80 -41.86 -14.01
N PRO A 27 11.79 -40.90 -13.96
CA PRO A 27 11.83 -39.50 -14.33
C PRO A 27 12.91 -39.21 -15.43
N ALA A 28 12.86 -38.07 -16.05
CA ALA A 28 14.00 -37.53 -16.78
C ALA A 28 14.16 -36.04 -16.49
N ASP A 29 15.30 -35.71 -15.86
CA ASP A 29 15.87 -34.41 -15.68
C ASP A 29 15.86 -33.56 -16.93
N LYS A 30 15.32 -32.34 -16.86
CA LYS A 30 15.77 -31.20 -17.67
C LYS A 30 15.63 -29.90 -16.86
N LYS A 31 16.77 -29.35 -16.57
CA LYS A 31 17.18 -28.01 -16.23
C LYS A 31 16.10 -26.95 -16.46
N ALA A 32 15.56 -26.40 -15.38
CA ALA A 32 14.66 -25.26 -15.39
C ALA A 32 15.50 -23.99 -15.41
N GLU A 33 15.28 -23.21 -16.44
CA GLU A 33 15.71 -21.84 -16.62
C GLU A 33 14.91 -20.93 -15.68
N GLU A 34 15.60 -20.21 -14.84
CA GLU A 34 15.07 -19.36 -13.78
C GLU A 34 14.52 -18.06 -14.37
N LYS A 35 13.21 -17.88 -14.32
CA LYS A 35 12.52 -16.65 -14.69
C LYS A 35 12.23 -15.86 -13.41
N PRO A 36 12.71 -14.63 -13.24
CA PRO A 36 12.43 -13.86 -12.03
C PRO A 36 10.95 -13.48 -11.95
N ALA A 37 10.32 -13.93 -10.90
CA ALA A 37 8.95 -13.58 -10.55
C ALA A 37 8.90 -12.17 -9.96
N ALA A 38 8.11 -11.31 -10.58
CA ALA A 38 7.69 -10.06 -9.97
C ALA A 38 6.75 -10.36 -8.78
N ALA A 39 7.06 -9.77 -7.65
CA ALA A 39 6.45 -9.99 -6.37
C ALA A 39 4.98 -9.59 -6.32
N THR A 40 4.15 -10.49 -5.85
CA THR A 40 2.89 -10.16 -5.21
C THR A 40 2.73 -11.00 -3.97
N LYS A 41 2.86 -10.37 -2.80
CA LYS A 41 2.34 -10.91 -1.55
C LYS A 41 1.45 -9.86 -0.91
N ALA A 42 0.16 -9.94 -1.22
CA ALA A 42 -0.86 -9.41 -0.35
C ALA A 42 -1.17 -10.51 0.67
N ALA A 43 -0.69 -10.37 1.88
CA ALA A 43 -1.12 -11.16 3.02
C ALA A 43 -1.74 -10.21 4.03
N SER A 44 -3.03 -10.39 4.26
CA SER A 44 -3.76 -9.89 5.41
C SER A 44 -3.02 -10.31 6.70
N GLY A 45 -2.51 -9.33 7.41
CA GLY A 45 -1.92 -9.50 8.73
C GLY A 45 -1.95 -8.15 9.42
N ALA A 46 -2.51 -8.09 10.62
CA ALA A 46 -2.52 -6.92 11.47
C ALA A 46 -1.10 -6.34 11.56
N ALA A 47 -0.93 -5.15 11.02
CA ALA A 47 0.37 -4.49 10.97
C ALA A 47 0.76 -4.06 12.38
N ALA A 48 1.77 -4.73 12.92
CA ALA A 48 2.58 -4.20 13.98
C ALA A 48 3.28 -2.92 13.49
N ALA A 49 3.45 -1.93 14.37
CA ALA A 49 4.47 -0.91 14.13
C ALA A 49 5.78 -1.66 13.82
N PRO A 50 6.50 -1.29 12.76
CA PRO A 50 7.69 -2.03 12.36
C PRO A 50 8.71 -1.98 13.49
N ALA A 51 8.99 -3.13 14.09
CA ALA A 51 10.23 -3.32 14.82
C ALA A 51 11.33 -3.25 13.76
N SER A 52 12.03 -2.13 13.67
CA SER A 52 13.18 -1.96 12.83
C SER A 52 14.24 -2.97 13.24
N THR A 53 14.54 -3.93 12.38
CA THR A 53 15.71 -4.79 12.50
C THR A 53 16.97 -3.92 12.47
N PRO A 54 17.85 -3.98 13.48
CA PRO A 54 19.06 -3.14 13.48
C PRO A 54 20.05 -3.67 12.45
N SER A 55 20.31 -2.88 11.42
CA SER A 55 21.55 -2.98 10.65
C SER A 55 22.68 -2.49 11.55
N ALA A 56 23.64 -3.36 11.85
CA ALA A 56 24.73 -3.11 12.77
C ALA A 56 25.74 -2.09 12.20
N THR A 57 25.61 -0.86 12.64
CA THR A 57 26.72 0.09 12.79
C THR A 57 26.72 0.49 14.27
N PRO A 58 27.86 0.65 14.97
CA PRO A 58 27.84 1.00 16.39
C PRO A 58 27.28 2.40 16.54
N ALA A 59 25.98 2.47 16.77
CA ALA A 59 25.28 3.70 17.10
C ALA A 59 25.47 3.97 18.59
N SER A 60 25.87 5.19 18.92
CA SER A 60 25.78 5.76 20.26
C SER A 60 24.42 5.35 20.87
N GLU A 61 24.42 4.92 22.15
CA GLU A 61 23.20 4.55 22.87
C GLU A 61 22.11 5.61 22.63
N PRO A 62 20.89 5.21 22.26
CA PRO A 62 19.83 6.16 21.96
C PRO A 62 19.56 7.00 23.20
N LYS A 63 19.70 8.32 23.09
CA LYS A 63 19.49 9.28 24.17
C LYS A 63 18.09 9.10 24.73
N ALA A 64 17.97 8.55 25.94
CA ALA A 64 16.69 8.37 26.61
C ALA A 64 15.98 9.73 26.75
N ILE A 65 14.73 9.81 26.28
CA ILE A 65 13.89 11.00 26.43
C ILE A 65 13.03 10.80 27.67
N ALA A 66 13.14 11.76 28.62
CA ALA A 66 12.38 11.69 29.87
C ALA A 66 10.86 11.65 29.60
N ALA A 67 10.17 10.80 30.36
CA ALA A 67 8.72 10.73 30.29
C ALA A 67 8.09 12.03 30.84
N PRO A 68 6.94 12.48 30.29
CA PRO A 68 6.21 13.59 30.85
C PRO A 68 5.63 13.24 32.23
N ALA A 69 5.41 14.25 33.09
CA ALA A 69 4.92 14.03 34.43
C ALA A 69 3.54 13.37 34.50
N ASP A 70 2.73 13.52 33.45
CA ASP A 70 1.39 12.94 33.30
C ASP A 70 1.37 11.64 32.45
N VAL A 71 2.52 10.96 32.34
CA VAL A 71 2.66 9.73 31.54
C VAL A 71 1.71 8.61 32.00
N ALA A 72 1.47 8.50 33.31
CA ALA A 72 0.65 7.44 33.89
C ALA A 72 -0.86 7.61 33.65
N ALA A 73 -1.34 8.85 33.53
CA ALA A 73 -2.75 9.15 33.34
C ALA A 73 -2.97 10.50 32.66
N PRO A 74 -4.02 10.63 31.81
CA PRO A 74 -4.34 11.88 31.17
C PRO A 74 -4.80 12.93 32.20
N PRO A 75 -4.36 14.19 32.08
CA PRO A 75 -4.82 15.27 32.92
C PRO A 75 -6.30 15.59 32.68
N THR A 76 -6.93 16.34 33.57
CA THR A 76 -8.37 16.64 33.53
C THR A 76 -8.79 17.46 32.31
N ASP A 77 -7.86 18.20 31.69
CA ASP A 77 -8.08 19.00 30.49
C ASP A 77 -7.82 18.19 29.18
N ALA A 78 -7.45 16.94 29.30
CA ALA A 78 -7.33 16.06 28.12
C ALA A 78 -8.73 15.72 27.56
N LYS A 79 -8.88 15.83 26.23
CA LYS A 79 -10.11 15.41 25.53
C LYS A 79 -10.13 13.90 25.41
N LYS A 80 -11.25 13.28 25.78
CA LYS A 80 -11.48 11.83 25.66
C LYS A 80 -12.47 11.53 24.52
N THR A 81 -12.19 10.49 23.77
CA THR A 81 -13.08 9.98 22.72
C THR A 81 -13.88 8.78 23.21
N ALA A 82 -14.86 8.32 22.42
CA ALA A 82 -15.70 7.17 22.76
C ALA A 82 -14.90 5.85 22.86
N SER A 83 -13.78 5.73 22.16
CA SER A 83 -12.88 4.56 22.25
C SER A 83 -12.11 4.50 23.58
N GLY A 84 -12.07 5.63 24.31
CA GLY A 84 -11.29 5.83 25.52
C GLY A 84 -9.89 6.42 25.26
N LEU A 85 -9.54 6.74 24.01
CA LEU A 85 -8.35 7.53 23.71
C LEU A 85 -8.46 8.90 24.40
N ALA A 86 -7.44 9.31 25.16
CA ALA A 86 -7.33 10.65 25.65
C ALA A 86 -6.23 11.42 24.91
N THR A 87 -6.47 12.69 24.59
CA THR A 87 -5.54 13.49 23.80
C THR A 87 -5.42 14.93 24.34
N LYS A 88 -4.24 15.51 24.22
CA LYS A 88 -3.99 16.93 24.52
C LYS A 88 -3.09 17.55 23.46
N ILE A 89 -3.50 18.65 22.86
CA ILE A 89 -2.67 19.42 21.94
C ILE A 89 -1.58 20.11 22.76
N LEU A 90 -0.33 19.85 22.44
CA LEU A 90 0.84 20.50 23.03
C LEU A 90 1.26 21.73 22.22
N THR A 91 1.21 21.60 20.90
CA THR A 91 1.47 22.69 19.96
C THR A 91 0.41 22.63 18.86
N PRO A 92 -0.34 23.71 18.61
CA PRO A 92 -1.33 23.71 17.54
C PRO A 92 -0.63 23.70 16.16
N GLY A 93 -1.18 22.93 15.23
CA GLY A 93 -0.74 22.92 13.84
C GLY A 93 -1.28 24.10 13.04
N LYS A 94 -0.72 24.30 11.85
CA LYS A 94 -1.15 25.34 10.91
C LYS A 94 -1.90 24.77 9.69
N GLY A 95 -1.89 23.44 9.51
CA GLY A 95 -2.61 22.76 8.46
C GLY A 95 -4.11 22.79 8.66
N THR A 96 -4.85 22.55 7.58
CA THR A 96 -6.32 22.41 7.61
C THR A 96 -6.78 21.01 7.20
N GLN A 97 -5.88 20.22 6.61
CA GLN A 97 -6.14 18.86 6.16
C GLN A 97 -5.86 17.87 7.30
N HIS A 98 -6.80 16.97 7.51
CA HIS A 98 -6.64 15.83 8.41
C HIS A 98 -6.27 14.57 7.63
N PRO A 99 -5.41 13.68 8.17
CA PRO A 99 -5.11 12.40 7.56
C PRO A 99 -6.35 11.51 7.40
N LYS A 100 -6.41 10.78 6.28
CA LYS A 100 -7.41 9.74 5.99
C LYS A 100 -6.80 8.34 6.21
N ASP A 101 -7.62 7.29 6.18
CA ASP A 101 -7.16 5.92 6.43
C ASP A 101 -6.14 5.40 5.41
N ASP A 102 -6.21 5.90 4.18
CA ASP A 102 -5.34 5.53 3.06
C ASP A 102 -4.11 6.44 2.91
N ASP A 103 -4.01 7.50 3.71
CA ASP A 103 -2.86 8.39 3.72
C ASP A 103 -1.64 7.75 4.39
N LYS A 104 -0.46 8.22 3.99
CA LYS A 104 0.80 8.02 4.68
C LYS A 104 1.18 9.31 5.39
N VAL A 105 1.59 9.21 6.63
CA VAL A 105 2.02 10.37 7.42
C VAL A 105 3.49 10.26 7.79
N LYS A 106 4.18 11.39 7.83
CA LYS A 106 5.54 11.52 8.36
C LYS A 106 5.46 12.21 9.71
N VAL A 107 6.03 11.58 10.72
CA VAL A 107 5.91 12.04 12.11
C VAL A 107 7.23 11.99 12.87
N HIS A 108 7.39 12.87 13.84
CA HIS A 108 8.24 12.60 14.99
C HIS A 108 7.38 12.10 16.15
N TYR A 109 7.90 11.12 16.88
CA TYR A 109 7.21 10.59 18.05
C TYR A 109 8.15 10.06 19.12
N THR A 110 7.65 9.97 20.33
CA THR A 110 8.23 9.21 21.43
C THR A 110 7.11 8.51 22.19
N GLY A 111 7.33 7.24 22.54
CA GLY A 111 6.38 6.41 23.26
C GLY A 111 6.93 5.89 24.59
N TRP A 112 6.09 5.94 25.61
CA TRP A 112 6.37 5.45 26.97
C TRP A 112 5.27 4.51 27.45
N THR A 113 5.66 3.57 28.29
CA THR A 113 4.75 2.80 29.14
C THR A 113 4.28 3.68 30.31
N SER A 114 3.20 3.27 30.99
CA SER A 114 2.60 4.05 32.09
C SER A 114 3.53 4.25 33.29
N ASP A 115 4.57 3.43 33.44
CA ASP A 115 5.64 3.59 34.44
C ASP A 115 6.76 4.56 34.01
N GLY A 116 6.63 5.18 32.83
CA GLY A 116 7.57 6.18 32.31
C GLY A 116 8.75 5.62 31.54
N LYS A 117 8.81 4.31 31.30
CA LYS A 117 9.88 3.70 30.49
C LYS A 117 9.65 3.99 29.01
N MET A 118 10.60 4.69 28.37
CA MET A 118 10.60 4.89 26.93
C MET A 118 10.84 3.53 26.23
N PHE A 119 9.99 3.19 25.26
CA PHE A 119 10.15 1.96 24.48
C PHE A 119 10.46 2.21 23.01
N ASP A 120 10.11 3.39 22.47
CA ASP A 120 10.43 3.75 21.09
C ASP A 120 10.42 5.27 20.89
N SER A 121 11.32 5.78 20.02
CA SER A 121 11.39 7.21 19.71
C SER A 121 12.11 7.46 18.38
N SER A 122 11.43 8.11 17.45
CA SER A 122 12.03 8.64 16.23
C SER A 122 12.99 9.82 16.51
N ILE A 123 12.73 10.56 17.59
CA ILE A 123 13.59 11.67 18.02
C ILE A 123 14.93 11.14 18.54
N ALA A 124 14.91 10.05 19.31
CA ALA A 124 16.12 9.40 19.79
C ALA A 124 16.95 8.79 18.64
N ARG A 125 16.32 8.37 17.55
CA ARG A 125 16.97 7.91 16.31
C ARG A 125 17.51 9.06 15.44
N GLY A 126 17.05 10.31 15.66
CA GLY A 126 17.48 11.49 14.92
C GLY A 126 16.75 11.73 13.59
N GLU A 127 15.76 10.89 13.22
CA GLU A 127 15.03 11.00 11.96
C GLU A 127 13.52 10.70 12.13
N PRO A 128 12.65 11.41 11.38
CA PRO A 128 11.22 11.14 11.41
C PRO A 128 10.90 9.80 10.74
N THR A 129 9.78 9.23 11.11
CA THR A 129 9.29 7.95 10.57
C THR A 129 8.00 8.15 9.78
N SER A 130 7.81 7.38 8.71
CA SER A 130 6.59 7.39 7.91
C SER A 130 5.75 6.15 8.18
N PHE A 131 4.43 6.34 8.36
CA PHE A 131 3.46 5.27 8.60
C PHE A 131 2.22 5.43 7.72
N GLY A 132 1.62 4.32 7.27
CA GLY A 132 0.24 4.33 6.77
C GLY A 132 -0.74 4.54 7.93
N VAL A 133 -1.66 5.49 7.80
CA VAL A 133 -2.63 5.83 8.88
C VAL A 133 -3.48 4.64 9.29
N GLY A 134 -3.90 3.80 8.32
CA GLY A 134 -4.64 2.56 8.59
C GLY A 134 -3.77 1.35 8.95
N GLN A 135 -2.44 1.52 9.10
CA GLN A 135 -1.49 0.41 9.33
C GLN A 135 -0.82 0.45 10.70
N VAL A 136 -1.28 1.30 11.59
CA VAL A 136 -0.80 1.45 12.97
C VAL A 136 -1.86 0.95 13.97
N ILE A 137 -1.55 0.98 15.27
CA ILE A 137 -2.54 0.63 16.31
C ILE A 137 -3.76 1.56 16.23
N ALA A 138 -4.94 1.04 16.58
CA ALA A 138 -6.21 1.76 16.42
C ALA A 138 -6.21 3.14 17.11
N GLY A 139 -5.57 3.26 18.28
CA GLY A 139 -5.43 4.54 18.96
C GLY A 139 -4.60 5.58 18.20
N TRP A 140 -3.59 5.15 17.45
CA TRP A 140 -2.83 6.03 16.56
C TRP A 140 -3.64 6.44 15.34
N THR A 141 -4.31 5.50 14.66
CA THR A 141 -5.20 5.80 13.53
C THR A 141 -6.24 6.85 13.92
N GLU A 142 -6.87 6.68 15.06
CA GLU A 142 -7.87 7.62 15.57
C GLU A 142 -7.24 8.99 15.87
N ALA A 143 -6.10 9.01 16.57
CA ALA A 143 -5.41 10.25 16.95
C ALA A 143 -4.92 11.04 15.72
N LEU A 144 -4.30 10.38 14.75
CA LEU A 144 -3.78 11.01 13.53
C LEU A 144 -4.89 11.69 12.73
N LYS A 145 -6.07 11.08 12.64
CA LYS A 145 -7.25 11.67 11.98
C LYS A 145 -7.77 12.94 12.68
N LEU A 146 -7.37 13.18 13.91
CA LEU A 146 -7.70 14.41 14.65
C LEU A 146 -6.63 15.50 14.54
N MET A 147 -5.46 15.16 13.96
CA MET A 147 -4.31 16.06 13.86
C MET A 147 -4.28 16.80 12.51
N VAL A 148 -3.56 17.90 12.46
CA VAL A 148 -3.21 18.62 11.24
C VAL A 148 -1.69 18.81 11.17
N VAL A 149 -1.15 19.09 9.98
CA VAL A 149 0.30 19.30 9.81
C VAL A 149 0.83 20.43 10.71
N GLY A 150 1.96 20.17 11.35
CA GLY A 150 2.61 21.03 12.31
C GLY A 150 2.05 20.92 13.74
N GLU A 151 1.06 20.06 13.96
CA GLU A 151 0.52 19.85 15.30
C GLU A 151 1.37 18.85 16.07
N LYS A 152 1.65 19.14 17.35
CA LYS A 152 2.19 18.20 18.34
C LYS A 152 1.13 17.87 19.36
N ARG A 153 0.86 16.58 19.57
CA ARG A 153 -0.20 16.07 20.45
C ARG A 153 0.34 14.98 21.36
N ARG A 154 -0.12 15.00 22.62
CA ARG A 154 0.09 13.89 23.55
C ARG A 154 -1.14 13.00 23.56
N LEU A 155 -0.91 11.70 23.58
CA LEU A 155 -1.90 10.63 23.48
C LEU A 155 -1.75 9.71 24.68
N TRP A 156 -2.85 9.34 25.33
CA TRP A 156 -2.93 8.24 26.30
C TRP A 156 -3.85 7.20 25.69
N ILE A 157 -3.26 6.10 25.27
CA ILE A 157 -3.91 5.06 24.48
C ILE A 157 -4.18 3.86 25.39
N PRO A 158 -5.45 3.53 25.71
CA PRO A 158 -5.78 2.34 26.48
C PRO A 158 -5.32 1.07 25.77
N ALA A 159 -4.97 0.05 26.53
CA ALA A 159 -4.49 -1.23 26.02
C ALA A 159 -5.36 -1.85 24.91
N LYS A 160 -6.68 -1.73 25.01
CA LYS A 160 -7.66 -2.29 24.05
C LYS A 160 -7.53 -1.75 22.63
N ILE A 161 -6.98 -0.53 22.46
CA ILE A 161 -6.72 0.10 21.16
C ILE A 161 -5.22 0.34 20.92
N ALA A 162 -4.37 -0.31 21.74
CA ALA A 162 -2.93 -0.40 21.63
C ALA A 162 -2.51 -1.87 21.34
N TYR A 163 -1.59 -2.43 22.13
CA TYR A 163 -1.09 -3.81 21.95
C TYR A 163 -1.74 -4.84 22.90
N GLY A 164 -2.71 -4.44 23.72
CA GLY A 164 -3.39 -5.28 24.69
C GLY A 164 -2.78 -5.21 26.10
N GLU A 165 -3.40 -5.96 27.03
CA GLU A 165 -3.00 -5.96 28.45
C GLU A 165 -1.82 -6.90 28.73
N THR A 166 -1.55 -7.84 27.85
CA THR A 166 -0.50 -8.87 28.03
C THR A 166 0.72 -8.53 27.20
N ALA A 167 1.87 -8.44 27.84
CA ALA A 167 3.15 -8.22 27.15
C ALA A 167 3.47 -9.37 26.20
N ARG A 168 3.97 -9.02 25.02
CA ARG A 168 4.47 -9.93 24.00
C ARG A 168 5.89 -9.54 23.62
N PRO A 169 6.75 -10.48 23.19
CA PRO A 169 8.10 -10.14 22.75
C PRO A 169 8.09 -8.98 21.73
N GLY A 170 8.81 -7.90 22.03
CA GLY A 170 8.91 -6.72 21.18
C GLY A 170 7.76 -5.71 21.28
N PHE A 171 6.71 -5.97 22.07
CA PHE A 171 5.56 -5.08 22.22
C PHE A 171 5.27 -4.76 23.69
N PRO A 172 5.13 -3.45 24.04
CA PRO A 172 4.70 -3.06 25.37
C PRO A 172 3.23 -3.43 25.61
N ALA A 173 2.86 -3.60 26.88
CA ALA A 173 1.49 -3.91 27.30
C ALA A 173 0.88 -2.75 28.08
N GLY A 174 -0.44 -2.82 28.29
CA GLY A 174 -1.17 -1.83 29.07
C GLY A 174 -1.40 -0.51 28.34
N GLN A 175 -1.71 0.53 29.11
CA GLN A 175 -1.82 1.88 28.59
C GLN A 175 -0.47 2.40 28.10
N LEU A 176 -0.49 3.02 26.93
CA LEU A 176 0.70 3.66 26.35
C LEU A 176 0.49 5.16 26.22
N THR A 177 1.56 5.91 26.46
CA THR A 177 1.57 7.36 26.28
C THR A 177 2.53 7.72 25.17
N PHE A 178 2.10 8.57 24.24
CA PHE A 178 2.92 9.05 23.14
C PHE A 178 2.87 10.57 23.04
N GLU A 179 3.96 11.17 22.63
CA GLU A 179 3.97 12.48 21.97
C GLU A 179 4.21 12.27 20.49
N VAL A 180 3.34 12.85 19.68
CA VAL A 180 3.38 12.73 18.21
C VAL A 180 3.34 14.14 17.62
N GLU A 181 4.25 14.43 16.70
CA GLU A 181 4.26 15.63 15.88
C GLU A 181 4.03 15.23 14.41
N LEU A 182 2.97 15.74 13.81
CA LEU A 182 2.62 15.46 12.42
C LEU A 182 3.34 16.44 11.49
N LEU A 183 4.32 15.94 10.73
CA LEU A 183 5.16 16.75 9.86
C LEU A 183 4.60 16.85 8.43
N GLU A 184 4.03 15.76 7.90
CA GLU A 184 3.58 15.68 6.51
C GLU A 184 2.44 14.67 6.36
N ILE A 185 1.51 14.96 5.44
CA ILE A 185 0.48 14.03 4.98
C ILE A 185 0.73 13.77 3.49
N GLN A 186 0.90 12.50 3.14
CA GLN A 186 1.04 12.03 1.77
C GLN A 186 -0.20 11.22 1.40
N SER A 187 -1.11 11.83 0.66
CA SER A 187 -2.30 11.14 0.17
C SER A 187 -1.97 10.34 -1.09
N PRO A 188 -2.57 9.15 -1.25
CA PRO A 188 -2.45 8.41 -2.50
C PRO A 188 -3.03 9.25 -3.65
N PRO A 189 -2.53 9.07 -4.87
CA PRO A 189 -3.08 9.73 -6.04
C PRO A 189 -4.58 9.45 -6.20
N GLU A 190 -5.37 10.50 -6.39
CA GLU A 190 -6.81 10.36 -6.62
C GLU A 190 -7.10 9.56 -7.90
N THR A 191 -8.13 8.71 -7.84
CA THR A 191 -8.61 8.01 -9.03
C THR A 191 -9.10 9.01 -10.07
N PRO A 192 -8.55 8.97 -11.31
CA PRO A 192 -8.95 9.88 -12.36
C PRO A 192 -10.43 9.72 -12.73
N LYS A 193 -11.12 10.81 -13.02
CA LYS A 193 -12.53 10.79 -13.47
C LYS A 193 -12.73 10.01 -14.78
N ASP A 194 -11.69 9.96 -15.61
CA ASP A 194 -11.65 9.28 -16.90
C ASP A 194 -10.96 7.89 -16.83
N VAL A 195 -10.82 7.31 -15.63
CA VAL A 195 -10.16 6.01 -15.43
C VAL A 195 -10.78 4.88 -16.24
N ALA A 196 -12.10 4.89 -16.42
CA ALA A 196 -12.84 3.84 -17.09
C ALA A 196 -12.71 3.84 -18.61
N ALA A 197 -12.42 5.00 -19.22
CA ALA A 197 -12.30 5.15 -20.67
C ALA A 197 -11.50 6.41 -21.04
N PRO A 198 -10.72 6.38 -22.13
CA PRO A 198 -10.01 7.56 -22.63
C PRO A 198 -11.00 8.63 -23.08
N PRO A 199 -10.76 9.91 -22.77
CA PRO A 199 -11.56 11.03 -23.27
C PRO A 199 -11.40 11.18 -24.79
N ALA A 200 -12.30 11.93 -25.42
CA ALA A 200 -12.34 12.11 -26.87
C ALA A 200 -11.06 12.74 -27.46
N ASP A 201 -10.34 13.52 -26.67
CA ASP A 201 -9.08 14.18 -27.05
C ASP A 201 -7.82 13.30 -26.79
N ALA A 202 -7.98 12.08 -26.29
CA ALA A 202 -6.88 11.14 -26.17
C ALA A 202 -6.43 10.64 -27.53
N LYS A 203 -5.12 10.60 -27.75
CA LYS A 203 -4.53 9.98 -28.94
C LYS A 203 -4.58 8.47 -28.83
N LYS A 204 -4.75 7.77 -29.97
CA LYS A 204 -4.78 6.32 -30.03
C LYS A 204 -3.72 5.80 -31.00
N THR A 205 -3.10 4.69 -30.65
CA THR A 205 -2.15 3.96 -31.50
C THR A 205 -2.81 2.76 -32.18
N ALA A 206 -2.12 2.15 -33.11
CA ALA A 206 -2.61 0.96 -33.84
C ALA A 206 -2.84 -0.26 -32.94
N SER A 207 -2.10 -0.39 -31.81
CA SER A 207 -2.30 -1.45 -30.82
C SER A 207 -3.60 -1.29 -30.02
N GLY A 208 -4.21 -0.10 -30.05
CA GLY A 208 -5.35 0.28 -29.24
C GLY A 208 -4.98 0.95 -27.92
N LEU A 209 -3.67 1.19 -27.66
CA LEU A 209 -3.23 2.05 -26.57
C LEU A 209 -3.82 3.46 -26.79
N ALA A 210 -4.44 4.04 -25.76
CA ALA A 210 -4.80 5.44 -25.76
C ALA A 210 -3.94 6.21 -24.77
N TYR A 211 -3.59 7.46 -25.08
CA TYR A 211 -2.79 8.28 -24.18
C TYR A 211 -3.12 9.76 -24.27
N LYS A 212 -2.85 10.49 -23.20
CA LYS A 212 -3.01 11.92 -23.08
C LYS A 212 -1.87 12.51 -22.25
N VAL A 213 -1.18 13.52 -22.80
CA VAL A 213 -0.17 14.26 -22.04
C VAL A 213 -0.85 15.14 -21.01
N LEU A 214 -0.50 14.94 -19.73
CA LEU A 214 -1.01 15.71 -18.59
C LEU A 214 -0.10 16.90 -18.27
N LYS A 215 1.21 16.71 -18.42
CA LYS A 215 2.25 17.74 -18.22
C LYS A 215 3.33 17.53 -19.28
N LYS A 216 3.65 18.57 -20.01
CA LYS A 216 4.72 18.52 -21.02
C LYS A 216 6.08 18.35 -20.34
N GLY A 217 6.93 17.51 -20.90
CA GLY A 217 8.32 17.36 -20.53
C GLY A 217 9.20 18.47 -21.16
N THR A 218 10.44 18.50 -20.72
CA THR A 218 11.49 19.42 -21.24
C THR A 218 12.54 18.69 -22.06
N GLY A 219 12.54 17.35 -22.03
CA GLY A 219 13.41 16.50 -22.84
C GLY A 219 13.11 16.62 -24.32
N LYS A 220 14.08 16.26 -25.17
CA LYS A 220 13.95 16.21 -26.62
C LYS A 220 14.00 14.79 -27.15
N ASP A 221 14.69 13.93 -26.42
CA ASP A 221 14.91 12.54 -26.82
C ASP A 221 13.84 11.64 -26.20
N HIS A 222 13.57 10.54 -26.88
CA HIS A 222 12.64 9.50 -26.48
C HIS A 222 13.39 8.23 -26.06
N PRO A 223 12.88 7.49 -25.06
CA PRO A 223 13.40 6.14 -24.77
C PRO A 223 13.21 5.21 -25.95
N THR A 224 14.08 4.23 -26.08
CA THR A 224 13.95 3.08 -26.97
C THR A 224 13.30 1.90 -26.23
N ALA A 225 12.92 0.85 -26.95
CA ALA A 225 12.33 -0.36 -26.36
C ALA A 225 13.26 -1.08 -25.35
N THR A 226 14.55 -0.80 -25.40
CA THR A 226 15.57 -1.41 -24.50
C THR A 226 16.07 -0.46 -23.42
N SER A 227 15.63 0.80 -23.44
CA SER A 227 16.05 1.82 -22.45
C SER A 227 15.67 1.42 -21.03
N ARG A 228 16.50 1.82 -20.07
CA ARG A 228 16.17 1.80 -18.65
C ARG A 228 15.57 3.15 -18.28
N VAL A 229 14.32 3.16 -17.82
CA VAL A 229 13.57 4.35 -17.44
C VAL A 229 13.42 4.45 -15.93
N ARG A 230 13.45 5.68 -15.39
CA ARG A 230 13.12 5.99 -14.00
C ARG A 230 11.84 6.83 -13.99
N VAL A 231 10.81 6.31 -13.32
CA VAL A 231 9.47 6.86 -13.38
C VAL A 231 8.80 6.98 -12.02
N HIS A 232 7.92 7.96 -11.86
CA HIS A 232 6.79 7.86 -10.96
C HIS A 232 5.57 7.35 -11.72
N TYR A 233 4.80 6.46 -11.11
CA TYR A 233 3.58 5.93 -11.73
C TYR A 233 2.51 5.59 -10.70
N THR A 234 1.27 5.59 -11.18
CA THR A 234 0.13 5.02 -10.47
C THR A 234 -0.74 4.26 -11.45
N GLY A 235 -1.16 3.07 -11.10
CA GLY A 235 -1.99 2.19 -11.91
C GLY A 235 -3.34 1.91 -11.27
N TRP A 236 -4.40 2.00 -12.07
CA TRP A 236 -5.78 1.70 -11.66
C TRP A 236 -6.40 0.67 -12.61
N THR A 237 -7.27 -0.17 -12.06
CA THR A 237 -8.22 -0.98 -12.82
C THR A 237 -9.34 -0.10 -13.37
N LYS A 238 -10.09 -0.59 -14.35
CA LYS A 238 -11.18 0.15 -15.02
C LYS A 238 -12.27 0.64 -14.06
N ASP A 239 -12.49 -0.07 -12.95
CA ASP A 239 -13.42 0.30 -11.87
C ASP A 239 -12.86 1.32 -10.88
N GLY A 240 -11.63 1.83 -11.11
CA GLY A 240 -10.99 2.86 -10.32
C GLY A 240 -10.21 2.37 -9.11
N ARG A 241 -10.09 1.07 -8.89
CA ARG A 241 -9.26 0.51 -7.81
C ARG A 241 -7.78 0.69 -8.17
N MET A 242 -7.07 1.45 -7.36
CA MET A 242 -5.61 1.55 -7.43
C MET A 242 -4.99 0.20 -7.05
N PHE A 243 -4.09 -0.34 -7.88
CA PHE A 243 -3.42 -1.61 -7.60
C PHE A 243 -1.91 -1.48 -7.37
N ASP A 244 -1.31 -0.38 -7.86
CA ASP A 244 0.11 -0.10 -7.61
C ASP A 244 0.43 1.38 -7.80
N SER A 245 1.34 1.93 -6.98
CA SER A 245 1.79 3.32 -7.07
C SER A 245 3.16 3.53 -6.45
N SER A 246 4.11 4.01 -7.23
CA SER A 246 5.40 4.48 -6.73
C SER A 246 5.27 5.81 -5.96
N VAL A 247 4.24 6.62 -6.29
CA VAL A 247 3.96 7.87 -5.58
C VAL A 247 3.56 7.58 -4.13
N THR A 248 2.70 6.59 -3.90
CA THR A 248 2.32 6.15 -2.55
C THR A 248 3.52 5.57 -1.77
N ARG A 249 4.47 4.93 -2.45
CA ARG A 249 5.72 4.47 -1.82
C ARG A 249 6.67 5.62 -1.46
N GLY A 250 6.52 6.79 -2.10
CA GLY A 250 7.35 7.98 -1.88
C GLY A 250 8.67 7.98 -2.64
N GLU A 251 8.92 7.00 -3.52
CA GLU A 251 10.16 6.88 -4.31
C GLU A 251 9.89 6.41 -5.74
N PRO A 252 10.63 6.94 -6.74
CA PRO A 252 10.52 6.50 -8.11
C PRO A 252 11.05 5.08 -8.29
N THR A 253 10.57 4.40 -9.33
CA THR A 253 11.01 3.05 -9.67
C THR A 253 11.69 3.04 -11.02
N SER A 254 12.71 2.18 -11.18
CA SER A 254 13.44 2.00 -12.45
C SER A 254 13.07 0.66 -13.09
N PHE A 255 12.77 0.70 -14.39
CA PHE A 255 12.43 -0.48 -15.20
C PHE A 255 13.23 -0.51 -16.50
N GLY A 256 13.59 -1.68 -17.00
CA GLY A 256 13.90 -1.88 -18.41
C GLY A 256 12.59 -1.95 -19.21
N LEU A 257 12.44 -1.17 -20.27
CA LEU A 257 11.22 -1.16 -21.09
C LEU A 257 10.93 -2.49 -21.79
N ASN A 258 11.95 -3.33 -21.97
CA ASN A 258 11.80 -4.71 -22.45
C ASN A 258 11.32 -5.71 -21.37
N GLN A 259 11.14 -5.27 -20.11
CA GLN A 259 10.77 -6.12 -18.98
C GLN A 259 9.39 -5.78 -18.40
N VAL A 260 8.67 -4.86 -19.01
CA VAL A 260 7.34 -4.41 -18.59
C VAL A 260 6.25 -4.90 -19.57
N ILE A 261 4.99 -4.62 -19.28
CA ILE A 261 3.88 -4.96 -20.20
C ILE A 261 4.04 -4.22 -21.54
N PRO A 262 3.61 -4.83 -22.67
CA PRO A 262 3.77 -4.22 -23.99
C PRO A 262 3.23 -2.81 -24.11
N GLY A 263 2.09 -2.50 -23.47
CA GLY A 263 1.52 -1.15 -23.46
C GLY A 263 2.42 -0.10 -22.76
N TRP A 264 3.24 -0.49 -21.78
CA TRP A 264 4.25 0.38 -21.21
C TRP A 264 5.44 0.56 -22.15
N THR A 265 5.94 -0.55 -22.73
CA THR A 265 7.03 -0.48 -23.71
C THR A 265 6.67 0.46 -24.84
N GLU A 266 5.46 0.37 -25.38
CA GLU A 266 4.96 1.26 -26.43
C GLU A 266 4.76 2.70 -25.94
N GLY A 267 4.02 2.86 -24.84
CA GLY A 267 3.59 4.19 -24.36
C GLY A 267 4.74 5.06 -23.88
N VAL A 268 5.69 4.50 -23.12
CA VAL A 268 6.81 5.29 -22.56
C VAL A 268 7.78 5.77 -23.66
N GLN A 269 7.90 5.03 -24.77
CA GLN A 269 8.66 5.49 -25.95
C GLN A 269 8.05 6.74 -26.61
N LEU A 270 6.78 7.07 -26.35
CA LEU A 270 6.14 8.30 -26.85
C LEU A 270 6.44 9.51 -25.97
N MET A 271 7.01 9.29 -24.77
CA MET A 271 7.27 10.33 -23.79
C MET A 271 8.69 10.91 -23.93
N VAL A 272 8.89 12.10 -23.37
CA VAL A 272 10.21 12.72 -23.17
C VAL A 272 10.46 12.92 -21.67
N ALA A 273 11.71 13.10 -21.26
CA ALA A 273 12.05 13.35 -19.87
C ALA A 273 11.31 14.58 -19.30
N GLY A 274 10.79 14.45 -18.06
CA GLY A 274 9.96 15.45 -17.38
C GLY A 274 8.49 15.44 -17.79
N GLU A 275 8.07 14.61 -18.75
CA GLU A 275 6.67 14.49 -19.18
C GLU A 275 5.87 13.60 -18.22
N LYS A 276 4.62 13.99 -17.97
CA LYS A 276 3.60 13.14 -17.33
C LYS A 276 2.48 12.86 -18.30
N ALA A 277 2.16 11.60 -18.52
CA ALA A 277 1.09 11.18 -19.42
C ALA A 277 0.18 10.14 -18.73
N ARG A 278 -1.09 10.13 -19.15
CA ARG A 278 -2.06 9.09 -18.81
C ARG A 278 -2.21 8.13 -19.97
N PHE A 279 -2.19 6.85 -19.66
CA PHE A 279 -2.34 5.76 -20.60
C PHE A 279 -3.54 4.89 -20.23
N TRP A 280 -4.37 4.55 -21.20
CA TRP A 280 -5.42 3.55 -21.12
C TRP A 280 -4.95 2.35 -21.94
N ILE A 281 -4.56 1.30 -21.27
CA ILE A 281 -3.90 0.13 -21.85
C ILE A 281 -4.90 -1.02 -21.92
N PRO A 282 -5.31 -1.48 -23.12
CA PRO A 282 -6.17 -2.65 -23.26
C PRO A 282 -5.55 -3.91 -22.66
N GLY A 283 -6.38 -4.81 -22.12
CA GLY A 283 -5.92 -6.03 -21.48
C GLY A 283 -4.96 -6.86 -22.32
N LYS A 284 -5.16 -6.93 -23.64
CA LYS A 284 -4.30 -7.68 -24.58
C LYS A 284 -2.83 -7.24 -24.62
N ILE A 285 -2.54 -5.99 -24.28
CA ILE A 285 -1.18 -5.44 -24.19
C ILE A 285 -0.82 -5.04 -22.74
N ALA A 286 -1.61 -5.54 -21.76
CA ALA A 286 -1.38 -5.46 -20.33
C ALA A 286 -1.20 -6.88 -19.74
N TYR A 287 -1.98 -7.25 -18.72
CA TYR A 287 -1.90 -8.56 -18.07
C TYR A 287 -2.91 -9.59 -18.59
N GLY A 288 -3.69 -9.27 -19.62
CA GLY A 288 -4.81 -10.05 -20.14
C GLY A 288 -6.16 -9.52 -19.66
N ASP A 289 -7.25 -10.06 -20.23
CA ASP A 289 -8.60 -9.62 -19.92
C ASP A 289 -9.18 -10.33 -18.67
N GLU A 290 -8.59 -11.48 -18.29
CA GLU A 290 -8.98 -12.24 -17.10
C GLU A 290 -7.88 -12.20 -16.04
N PRO A 291 -8.23 -12.10 -14.75
CA PRO A 291 -7.25 -12.07 -13.67
C PRO A 291 -6.56 -13.43 -13.54
N LYS A 292 -5.24 -13.45 -13.60
CA LYS A 292 -4.44 -14.69 -13.45
C LYS A 292 -4.47 -15.27 -12.03
N ARG A 293 -4.82 -14.45 -11.03
CA ARG A 293 -4.98 -14.81 -9.61
C ARG A 293 -6.06 -13.90 -9.00
N PRO A 294 -6.77 -14.34 -7.96
CA PRO A 294 -7.68 -13.47 -7.23
C PRO A 294 -7.00 -12.15 -6.83
N GLY A 295 -7.63 -11.01 -7.16
CA GLY A 295 -7.12 -9.66 -6.85
C GLY A 295 -6.05 -9.10 -7.78
N SER A 296 -5.50 -9.88 -8.75
CA SER A 296 -4.58 -9.34 -9.75
C SER A 296 -5.30 -8.42 -10.75
N PRO A 297 -4.62 -7.38 -11.27
CA PRO A 297 -5.22 -6.49 -12.25
C PRO A 297 -5.44 -7.23 -13.59
N ALA A 298 -6.57 -6.96 -14.24
CA ALA A 298 -6.93 -7.52 -15.55
C ALA A 298 -7.81 -6.54 -16.33
N GLY A 299 -8.03 -6.85 -17.61
CA GLY A 299 -8.77 -5.97 -18.52
C GLY A 299 -8.02 -4.69 -18.85
N GLN A 300 -8.78 -3.64 -19.21
CA GLN A 300 -8.18 -2.33 -19.39
C GLN A 300 -7.59 -1.80 -18.10
N LEU A 301 -6.37 -1.31 -18.16
CA LEU A 301 -5.69 -0.64 -17.05
C LEU A 301 -5.41 0.82 -17.42
N THR A 302 -5.51 1.70 -16.44
CA THR A 302 -5.17 3.11 -16.60
C THR A 302 -3.96 3.43 -15.75
N PHE A 303 -2.97 4.10 -16.34
CA PHE A 303 -1.76 4.52 -15.66
C PHE A 303 -1.50 6.01 -15.86
N ASP A 304 -1.17 6.71 -14.80
CA ASP A 304 -0.43 7.96 -14.85
C ASP A 304 1.05 7.64 -14.71
N ILE A 305 1.87 8.06 -15.66
CA ILE A 305 3.33 7.86 -15.67
C ILE A 305 4.00 9.19 -15.83
N GLU A 306 4.94 9.52 -14.94
CA GLU A 306 5.86 10.65 -15.07
C GLU A 306 7.25 10.07 -15.35
N LEU A 307 7.80 10.35 -16.53
CA LEU A 307 9.14 9.94 -16.94
C LEU A 307 10.15 10.95 -16.39
N LEU A 308 10.91 10.56 -15.38
CA LEU A 308 11.89 11.44 -14.74
C LEU A 308 13.17 11.54 -15.58
N ASP A 309 13.73 10.39 -15.92
CA ASP A 309 14.90 10.25 -16.77
C ASP A 309 14.98 8.83 -17.37
N PHE A 310 15.91 8.64 -18.30
CA PHE A 310 16.22 7.32 -18.88
C PHE A 310 17.66 7.24 -19.39
N THR A 311 18.12 6.01 -19.57
CA THR A 311 19.38 5.66 -20.25
C THR A 311 19.09 4.66 -21.36
N ASN A 312 19.66 4.87 -22.52
CA ASN A 312 19.56 3.95 -23.68
C ASN A 312 20.59 2.83 -23.57
#